data_1be096f3747b660165cfa7be3af05f1d
#
_entry.id   1be096f3747b660165cfa7be3af05f1d
#
_cell.length_a   1.000
_cell.length_b   1.000
_cell.length_c   1.000
_cell.angle_alpha   90.00
_cell.angle_beta   90.00
_cell.angle_gamma   90.00
#
_symmetry.space_group_name_H-M   'P 1'
#
loop_
_entity.id
_entity.type
_entity.pdbx_description
1 polymer ?
#
loop_
_entity_poly.entity_id
_entity_poly.type
_entity_poly.pdbx_seq_one_letter_code
_entity_poly.pdbx_strand_id
1 'polypeptide(L)'
;MSEKLGSAAHGIDLTILSGISEQDGQVVKGDNGLTKDGPYAVDAGIEGATQVEYQTLEAAGTDQFANNKRKRTTRPNQNPTATVTYLDIDWDVLNKVVGYEEDETGGATLDQDHKPHIALLTREPLLDGNFLYEAFANATATYQTSTHQTDTAEEQDANVQLNLKAYEPIADVFKLKSGKKMPYKKWNSGSSKFDEAKMLKEVFPGTTATSVDEILQASTINTSSTGSNPTSESGKNKDPEPPTHLGN
;
A
#
# COMPACT_ATOMS: atom_id res chain seq x y z
N MET A 1 -11.83 -33.68 -12.20
CA MET A 1 -10.43 -33.26 -12.45
C MET A 1 -10.23 -31.99 -11.63
N SER A 2 -9.21 -31.91 -10.79
CA SER A 2 -8.92 -30.64 -10.13
C SER A 2 -8.44 -29.66 -11.20
N GLU A 3 -9.09 -28.51 -11.28
CA GLU A 3 -8.69 -27.43 -12.16
C GLU A 3 -7.27 -27.02 -11.79
N LYS A 4 -6.36 -26.96 -12.77
CA LYS A 4 -5.00 -26.47 -12.52
C LYS A 4 -5.06 -24.95 -12.44
N LEU A 5 -4.70 -24.41 -11.27
CA LEU A 5 -4.61 -22.97 -11.06
C LEU A 5 -3.21 -22.46 -11.42
N GLY A 6 -3.13 -21.36 -12.16
CA GLY A 6 -1.90 -20.65 -12.41
C GLY A 6 -1.33 -20.04 -11.13
N SER A 7 -0.02 -19.81 -11.10
CA SER A 7 0.68 -19.11 -10.01
C SER A 7 1.69 -18.08 -10.51
N ALA A 8 1.80 -17.93 -11.84
CA ALA A 8 2.67 -16.92 -12.45
C ALA A 8 1.88 -15.63 -12.67
N ALA A 9 2.25 -14.57 -11.97
CA ALA A 9 1.65 -13.25 -12.12
C ALA A 9 2.21 -12.52 -13.36
N HIS A 10 1.38 -11.65 -13.93
CA HIS A 10 1.73 -10.78 -15.04
C HIS A 10 1.59 -9.31 -14.61
N GLY A 11 2.62 -8.80 -13.93
CA GLY A 11 2.62 -7.44 -13.40
C GLY A 11 1.83 -7.28 -12.10
N ILE A 12 1.65 -6.04 -11.69
CA ILE A 12 0.79 -5.63 -10.59
C ILE A 12 -0.39 -4.84 -11.14
N ASP A 13 -1.55 -5.04 -10.58
CA ASP A 13 -2.78 -4.38 -10.99
C ASP A 13 -3.26 -3.35 -9.97
N LEU A 14 -3.13 -3.66 -8.68
CA LEU A 14 -3.63 -2.79 -7.64
C LEU A 14 -2.92 -3.01 -6.31
N THR A 15 -2.78 -1.94 -5.53
CA THR A 15 -2.43 -1.97 -4.11
C THR A 15 -3.49 -1.27 -3.28
N ILE A 16 -3.86 -1.87 -2.16
CA ILE A 16 -4.80 -1.30 -1.19
C ILE A 16 -4.12 -1.23 0.16
N LEU A 17 -4.17 -0.06 0.78
CA LEU A 17 -3.66 0.21 2.12
C LEU A 17 -4.80 0.53 3.08
N SER A 18 -4.63 0.26 4.37
CA SER A 18 -5.54 0.71 5.42
C SER A 18 -4.81 0.87 6.74
N GLY A 19 -5.12 1.93 7.47
CA GLY A 19 -4.74 2.03 8.88
C GLY A 19 -5.46 0.97 9.71
N ILE A 20 -4.75 0.39 10.69
CA ILE A 20 -5.25 -0.65 11.59
C ILE A 20 -5.11 -0.17 13.03
N SER A 21 -6.18 -0.32 13.80
CA SER A 21 -6.21 0.01 15.23
C SER A 21 -5.34 -0.96 16.04
N GLU A 22 -4.48 -0.43 16.90
CA GLU A 22 -3.64 -1.23 17.80
C GLU A 22 -4.44 -1.99 18.87
N GLN A 23 -5.67 -1.56 19.14
CA GLN A 23 -6.47 -2.11 20.23
C GLN A 23 -7.21 -3.39 19.82
N ASP A 24 -7.80 -3.40 18.63
CA ASP A 24 -8.68 -4.48 18.18
C ASP A 24 -8.34 -5.01 16.78
N GLY A 25 -7.39 -4.39 16.10
CA GLY A 25 -6.96 -4.78 14.76
C GLY A 25 -8.00 -4.49 13.65
N GLN A 26 -8.98 -3.63 13.93
CA GLN A 26 -9.95 -3.20 12.92
C GLN A 26 -9.41 -2.02 12.11
N VAL A 27 -9.99 -1.81 10.93
CA VAL A 27 -9.64 -0.67 10.07
C VAL A 27 -9.98 0.64 10.76
N VAL A 28 -9.06 1.59 10.72
CA VAL A 28 -9.27 2.96 11.17
C VAL A 28 -10.06 3.71 10.09
N LYS A 29 -11.16 4.36 10.50
CA LYS A 29 -12.12 5.05 9.61
C LYS A 29 -12.20 6.53 9.93
N GLY A 30 -12.79 7.29 9.00
CA GLY A 30 -13.01 8.73 9.15
C GLY A 30 -11.72 9.54 9.05
N ASP A 31 -11.63 10.64 9.78
CA ASP A 31 -10.54 11.61 9.66
C ASP A 31 -9.16 11.04 10.04
N ASN A 32 -9.13 10.05 10.94
CA ASN A 32 -7.91 9.34 11.32
C ASN A 32 -7.59 8.15 10.40
N GLY A 33 -8.52 7.77 9.52
CA GLY A 33 -8.31 6.71 8.53
C GLY A 33 -7.67 7.24 7.24
N LEU A 34 -7.35 6.33 6.33
CA LEU A 34 -6.91 6.71 4.98
C LEU A 34 -8.09 7.19 4.15
N THR A 35 -9.28 6.62 4.41
CA THR A 35 -10.56 7.04 3.84
C THR A 35 -11.65 7.05 4.92
N LYS A 36 -12.84 7.55 4.58
CA LYS A 36 -14.01 7.49 5.48
C LYS A 36 -14.39 6.05 5.84
N ASP A 37 -14.16 5.11 4.94
CA ASP A 37 -14.50 3.69 5.09
C ASP A 37 -13.30 2.83 5.54
N GLY A 38 -12.11 3.41 5.60
CA GLY A 38 -10.85 2.83 6.06
C GLY A 38 -9.88 2.51 4.93
N PRO A 39 -10.11 1.47 4.09
CA PRO A 39 -9.19 1.09 3.03
C PRO A 39 -9.10 2.12 1.91
N TYR A 40 -7.89 2.33 1.39
CA TYR A 40 -7.56 3.19 0.26
C TYR A 40 -6.91 2.39 -0.85
N ALA A 41 -7.49 2.43 -2.05
CA ALA A 41 -6.90 1.86 -3.25
C ALA A 41 -6.03 2.91 -3.94
N VAL A 42 -4.76 2.61 -4.17
CA VAL A 42 -3.80 3.52 -4.82
C VAL A 42 -3.93 3.37 -6.32
N ASP A 43 -4.87 4.12 -6.93
CA ASP A 43 -5.21 4.04 -8.36
C ASP A 43 -5.88 5.34 -8.88
N ALA A 44 -5.75 6.46 -8.18
CA ALA A 44 -6.39 7.71 -8.58
C ALA A 44 -5.46 8.56 -9.47
N GLY A 45 -5.90 8.92 -10.68
CA GLY A 45 -5.16 9.80 -11.58
C GLY A 45 -3.84 9.20 -12.05
N ILE A 46 -2.72 9.72 -11.55
CA ILE A 46 -1.35 9.20 -11.83
C ILE A 46 -0.83 8.26 -10.74
N GLU A 47 -1.63 8.02 -9.69
CA GLU A 47 -1.25 7.09 -8.64
C GLU A 47 -1.19 5.66 -9.14
N GLY A 48 -0.33 4.87 -8.55
CA GLY A 48 -0.24 3.45 -8.84
C GLY A 48 1.10 2.86 -8.45
N ALA A 49 1.11 1.56 -8.21
CA ALA A 49 2.33 0.83 -7.94
C ALA A 49 2.99 0.34 -9.23
N THR A 50 4.28 0.62 -9.38
CA THR A 50 5.11 0.12 -10.48
C THR A 50 5.75 -1.22 -10.16
N GLN A 51 5.98 -1.49 -8.86
CA GLN A 51 6.60 -2.73 -8.39
C GLN A 51 6.16 -3.05 -6.97
N VAL A 52 5.97 -4.34 -6.71
CA VAL A 52 5.87 -4.90 -5.36
C VAL A 52 6.81 -6.10 -5.26
N GLU A 53 7.58 -6.15 -4.18
CA GLU A 53 8.50 -7.25 -3.89
C GLU A 53 8.26 -7.76 -2.48
N TYR A 54 7.78 -9.00 -2.37
CA TYR A 54 7.64 -9.70 -1.09
C TYR A 54 8.91 -10.50 -0.78
N GLN A 55 9.50 -10.26 0.38
CA GLN A 55 10.74 -10.88 0.81
C GLN A 55 10.57 -11.62 2.13
N THR A 56 11.48 -12.53 2.43
CA THR A 56 11.55 -13.26 3.71
C THR A 56 10.25 -13.99 4.08
N LEU A 57 9.48 -14.42 3.06
CA LEU A 57 8.21 -15.16 3.24
C LEU A 57 8.42 -16.48 3.97
N GLU A 58 9.59 -17.11 3.80
CA GLU A 58 10.00 -18.31 4.50
C GLU A 58 11.45 -18.17 4.98
N ALA A 59 11.67 -18.45 6.24
CA ALA A 59 13.02 -18.49 6.80
C ALA A 59 13.55 -19.92 6.84
N ALA A 60 14.74 -20.13 6.29
CA ALA A 60 15.42 -21.41 6.36
C ALA A 60 15.70 -21.79 7.81
N GLY A 61 15.45 -23.04 8.15
CA GLY A 61 15.78 -23.57 9.47
C GLY A 61 17.30 -23.70 9.66
N THR A 62 17.77 -23.57 10.89
CA THR A 62 19.16 -23.81 11.27
C THR A 62 19.30 -25.18 11.90
N ASP A 63 20.17 -26.01 11.33
CA ASP A 63 20.49 -27.32 11.87
C ASP A 63 21.47 -27.20 13.04
N GLN A 64 21.15 -27.89 14.12
CA GLN A 64 22.05 -28.00 15.30
C GLN A 64 22.63 -29.41 15.36
N PHE A 65 23.96 -29.46 15.48
CA PHE A 65 24.74 -30.69 15.52
C PHE A 65 25.27 -30.90 16.91
N ALA A 66 25.29 -32.17 17.36
CA ALA A 66 26.02 -32.64 18.52
C ALA A 66 26.56 -34.06 18.24
N ASN A 67 27.77 -34.36 18.70
CA ASN A 67 28.46 -35.60 18.43
C ASN A 67 28.55 -35.95 16.93
N ASN A 68 28.82 -34.92 16.07
CA ASN A 68 28.88 -35.01 14.60
C ASN A 68 27.60 -35.53 13.93
N LYS A 69 26.44 -35.39 14.59
CA LYS A 69 25.15 -35.77 14.06
C LYS A 69 24.18 -34.62 14.20
N ARG A 70 23.33 -34.41 13.15
CA ARG A 70 22.22 -33.46 13.23
C ARG A 70 21.24 -33.92 14.31
N LYS A 71 21.01 -33.10 15.33
CA LYS A 71 20.13 -33.42 16.45
C LYS A 71 18.77 -32.76 16.33
N ARG A 72 18.71 -31.53 15.83
CA ARG A 72 17.46 -30.80 15.61
C ARG A 72 17.62 -29.71 14.57
N THR A 73 16.52 -29.32 13.96
CA THR A 73 16.42 -28.14 13.09
C THR A 73 15.54 -27.13 13.80
N THR A 74 16.05 -25.94 14.06
CA THR A 74 15.26 -24.81 14.59
C THR A 74 14.62 -24.11 13.41
N ARG A 75 13.30 -23.83 13.50
CA ARG A 75 12.60 -23.02 12.51
C ARG A 75 12.34 -21.65 13.12
N PRO A 76 12.95 -20.58 12.60
CA PRO A 76 12.70 -19.23 13.08
C PRO A 76 11.27 -18.80 12.74
N ASN A 77 10.78 -17.77 13.41
CA ASN A 77 9.52 -17.13 13.04
C ASN A 77 9.67 -16.46 11.66
N GLN A 78 8.57 -16.42 10.92
CA GLN A 78 8.53 -15.65 9.68
C GLN A 78 8.55 -14.15 10.01
N ASN A 79 9.34 -13.39 9.27
CA ASN A 79 9.37 -11.93 9.34
C ASN A 79 9.28 -11.38 7.91
N PRO A 80 8.12 -11.55 7.24
CA PRO A 80 7.97 -11.11 5.87
C PRO A 80 8.03 -9.59 5.77
N THR A 81 8.61 -9.14 4.68
CA THR A 81 8.65 -7.73 4.30
C THR A 81 8.11 -7.55 2.89
N ALA A 82 7.59 -6.38 2.60
CA ALA A 82 7.21 -5.98 1.25
C ALA A 82 7.83 -4.62 0.93
N THR A 83 8.42 -4.50 -0.23
CA THR A 83 8.83 -3.23 -0.80
C THR A 83 7.85 -2.88 -1.91
N VAL A 84 7.17 -1.75 -1.78
CA VAL A 84 6.22 -1.24 -2.78
C VAL A 84 6.80 0.04 -3.35
N THR A 85 6.91 0.11 -4.68
CA THR A 85 7.33 1.29 -5.41
C THR A 85 6.13 1.86 -6.14
N TYR A 86 5.77 3.09 -5.82
CA TYR A 86 4.68 3.84 -6.44
C TYR A 86 5.22 4.84 -7.44
N LEU A 87 4.53 5.01 -8.56
CA LEU A 87 4.75 6.13 -9.46
C LEU A 87 4.38 7.43 -8.74
N ASP A 88 3.19 7.43 -8.13
CA ASP A 88 2.71 8.47 -7.24
C ASP A 88 1.77 7.87 -6.20
N ILE A 89 1.57 8.58 -5.09
CA ILE A 89 0.63 8.27 -4.01
C ILE A 89 0.22 9.58 -3.34
N ASP A 90 -1.03 9.70 -2.97
CA ASP A 90 -1.56 10.87 -2.27
C ASP A 90 -0.71 11.25 -1.04
N TRP A 91 -0.44 12.55 -0.88
CA TRP A 91 0.40 13.09 0.19
C TRP A 91 -0.12 12.76 1.59
N ASP A 92 -1.43 12.93 1.81
CA ASP A 92 -2.05 12.68 3.11
C ASP A 92 -2.03 11.18 3.44
N VAL A 93 -2.27 10.34 2.41
CA VAL A 93 -2.21 8.88 2.55
C VAL A 93 -0.78 8.44 2.90
N LEU A 94 0.23 8.95 2.19
CA LEU A 94 1.64 8.66 2.47
C LEU A 94 2.02 9.02 3.89
N ASN A 95 1.68 10.24 4.34
CA ASN A 95 1.97 10.73 5.68
C ASN A 95 1.32 9.87 6.75
N LYS A 96 0.03 9.55 6.61
CA LYS A 96 -0.71 8.69 7.54
C LYS A 96 -0.17 7.26 7.57
N VAL A 97 0.26 6.72 6.42
CA VAL A 97 0.82 5.36 6.35
C VAL A 97 2.19 5.27 7.03
N VAL A 98 3.01 6.30 6.88
CA VAL A 98 4.37 6.33 7.46
C VAL A 98 4.37 6.83 8.92
N GLY A 99 3.36 7.60 9.32
CA GLY A 99 3.24 8.19 10.65
C GLY A 99 3.89 9.56 10.74
N TYR A 100 3.69 10.39 9.72
CA TYR A 100 3.99 11.83 9.81
C TYR A 100 2.79 12.55 10.43
N GLU A 101 3.07 13.50 11.29
CA GLU A 101 2.09 14.42 11.87
C GLU A 101 2.25 15.79 11.19
N GLU A 102 1.14 16.33 10.69
CA GLU A 102 1.08 17.64 10.06
C GLU A 102 0.87 18.74 11.12
N ASP A 103 1.63 19.82 11.00
CA ASP A 103 1.52 21.00 11.86
C ASP A 103 0.63 22.10 11.24
N GLU A 104 0.43 23.19 12.00
CA GLU A 104 -0.39 24.35 11.56
C GLU A 104 0.17 25.07 10.31
N THR A 105 1.41 24.79 9.92
CA THR A 105 2.07 25.39 8.74
C THR A 105 1.94 24.51 7.50
N GLY A 106 1.35 23.29 7.62
CA GLY A 106 1.30 22.29 6.57
C GLY A 106 2.61 21.50 6.42
N GLY A 107 3.53 21.64 7.38
CA GLY A 107 4.74 20.83 7.46
C GLY A 107 4.47 19.49 8.14
N ALA A 108 5.03 18.39 7.62
CA ALA A 108 4.87 17.07 8.19
C ALA A 108 6.15 16.59 8.88
N THR A 109 6.05 16.16 10.15
CA THR A 109 7.17 15.68 10.96
C THR A 109 6.96 14.22 11.34
N LEU A 110 7.99 13.39 11.17
CA LEU A 110 7.91 11.97 11.47
C LEU A 110 7.89 11.70 12.98
N ASP A 111 6.82 11.09 13.47
CA ASP A 111 6.81 10.47 14.79
C ASP A 111 7.44 9.07 14.71
N GLN A 112 8.62 8.91 15.32
CA GLN A 112 9.32 7.62 15.35
C GLN A 112 8.84 6.71 16.48
N ASP A 113 8.23 7.27 17.51
CA ASP A 113 7.82 6.53 18.70
C ASP A 113 6.45 5.86 18.52
N HIS A 114 5.60 6.42 17.64
CA HIS A 114 4.25 5.92 17.38
C HIS A 114 4.06 5.61 15.88
N LYS A 115 4.57 4.47 15.44
CA LYS A 115 4.38 4.00 14.07
C LYS A 115 2.99 3.40 13.86
N PRO A 116 2.22 3.89 12.87
CA PRO A 116 0.90 3.33 12.59
C PRO A 116 0.99 1.88 12.14
N HIS A 117 -0.01 1.09 12.53
CA HIS A 117 -0.24 -0.24 12.00
C HIS A 117 -1.01 -0.16 10.69
N ILE A 118 -0.53 -0.85 9.67
CA ILE A 118 -1.04 -0.78 8.30
C ILE A 118 -1.35 -2.20 7.81
N ALA A 119 -2.48 -2.38 7.16
CA ALA A 119 -2.74 -3.54 6.32
C ALA A 119 -2.42 -3.21 4.85
N LEU A 120 -1.87 -4.20 4.15
CA LEU A 120 -1.57 -4.15 2.72
C LEU A 120 -2.25 -5.31 2.02
N LEU A 121 -2.92 -5.04 0.90
CA LEU A 121 -3.38 -6.03 -0.06
C LEU A 121 -2.86 -5.66 -1.45
N THR A 122 -2.27 -6.63 -2.16
CA THR A 122 -1.93 -6.48 -3.58
C THR A 122 -2.80 -7.38 -4.43
N ARG A 123 -3.12 -6.96 -5.64
CA ARG A 123 -3.80 -7.72 -6.67
C ARG A 123 -2.92 -7.81 -7.90
N GLU A 124 -2.70 -9.02 -8.39
CA GLU A 124 -1.82 -9.33 -9.50
C GLU A 124 -2.55 -10.23 -10.49
N PRO A 125 -2.68 -9.84 -11.77
CA PRO A 125 -3.31 -10.69 -12.77
C PRO A 125 -2.43 -11.92 -13.07
N LEU A 126 -3.06 -13.09 -13.12
CA LEU A 126 -2.41 -14.33 -13.49
C LEU A 126 -2.58 -14.60 -15.00
N LEU A 127 -1.66 -15.37 -15.57
CA LEU A 127 -1.68 -15.74 -16.99
C LEU A 127 -2.93 -16.56 -17.39
N ASP A 128 -3.64 -17.15 -16.44
CA ASP A 128 -4.87 -17.91 -16.65
C ASP A 128 -6.15 -17.04 -16.57
N GLY A 129 -6.01 -15.72 -16.43
CA GLY A 129 -7.11 -14.75 -16.34
C GLY A 129 -7.70 -14.61 -14.94
N ASN A 130 -7.16 -15.29 -13.95
CA ASN A 130 -7.50 -15.11 -12.53
C ASN A 130 -6.61 -14.05 -11.88
N PHE A 131 -6.83 -13.79 -10.59
CA PHE A 131 -6.01 -12.88 -9.79
C PHE A 131 -5.32 -13.63 -8.65
N LEU A 132 -4.06 -13.27 -8.41
CA LEU A 132 -3.37 -13.55 -7.17
C LEU A 132 -3.56 -12.37 -6.24
N TYR A 133 -3.89 -12.64 -4.99
CA TYR A 133 -3.93 -11.66 -3.91
C TYR A 133 -2.90 -12.03 -2.87
N GLU A 134 -2.09 -11.06 -2.45
CA GLU A 134 -1.12 -11.23 -1.38
C GLU A 134 -1.32 -10.13 -0.34
N ALA A 135 -1.24 -10.48 0.95
CA ALA A 135 -1.59 -9.51 1.98
C ALA A 135 -0.82 -9.66 3.29
N PHE A 136 -0.66 -8.51 3.94
CA PHE A 136 -0.34 -8.34 5.35
C PHE A 136 -1.54 -7.71 6.06
N ALA A 137 -2.05 -8.36 7.11
CA ALA A 137 -3.14 -7.78 7.93
C ALA A 137 -2.61 -6.86 9.05
N ASN A 138 -1.30 -6.84 9.27
CA ASN A 138 -0.62 -5.98 10.23
C ASN A 138 0.83 -5.80 9.82
N ALA A 139 1.23 -4.58 9.53
CA ALA A 139 2.59 -4.19 9.17
C ALA A 139 2.88 -2.77 9.65
N THR A 140 4.14 -2.38 9.70
CA THR A 140 4.56 -0.99 9.82
C THR A 140 5.29 -0.57 8.56
N ALA A 141 5.01 0.65 8.10
CA ALA A 141 5.64 1.20 6.91
C ALA A 141 6.81 2.13 7.28
N THR A 142 7.86 2.10 6.48
CA THR A 142 8.99 3.03 6.56
C THR A 142 9.28 3.62 5.18
N TYR A 143 9.46 4.94 5.15
CA TYR A 143 9.92 5.70 4.00
C TYR A 143 11.37 6.09 4.25
N GLN A 144 12.30 5.36 3.63
CA GLN A 144 13.73 5.46 3.99
C GLN A 144 14.50 6.43 3.11
N THR A 145 14.09 6.63 1.87
CA THR A 145 14.85 7.38 0.89
C THR A 145 13.92 8.25 0.05
N SER A 146 14.22 9.54 -0.02
CA SER A 146 13.64 10.47 -0.99
C SER A 146 14.76 10.90 -1.93
N THR A 147 14.61 10.64 -3.22
CA THR A 147 15.62 10.97 -4.23
C THR A 147 15.00 11.94 -5.24
N HIS A 148 15.64 13.08 -5.44
CA HIS A 148 15.23 14.06 -6.43
C HIS A 148 16.38 14.27 -7.41
N GLN A 149 16.07 14.27 -8.70
CA GLN A 149 17.04 14.51 -9.76
C GLN A 149 16.56 15.70 -10.60
N THR A 150 17.50 16.43 -11.17
CA THR A 150 17.18 17.49 -12.12
C THR A 150 16.88 16.86 -13.48
N ASP A 151 15.82 17.32 -14.13
CA ASP A 151 15.51 16.93 -15.50
C ASP A 151 16.69 17.20 -16.42
N THR A 152 16.91 16.26 -17.32
CA THR A 152 17.89 16.37 -18.40
C THR A 152 17.17 16.58 -19.73
N ALA A 153 17.62 15.96 -20.81
CA ALA A 153 16.87 15.90 -22.06
C ALA A 153 15.64 14.96 -21.97
N GLU A 154 15.58 14.16 -20.92
CA GLU A 154 14.47 13.26 -20.57
C GLU A 154 13.95 13.63 -19.18
N GLU A 155 12.64 13.56 -18.98
CA GLU A 155 11.98 13.76 -17.70
C GLU A 155 12.43 12.68 -16.71
N GLN A 156 12.71 13.08 -15.46
CA GLN A 156 13.19 12.20 -14.40
C GLN A 156 12.18 12.15 -13.25
N ASP A 157 11.31 11.16 -13.27
CA ASP A 157 10.34 10.93 -12.20
C ASP A 157 10.99 10.33 -10.96
N ALA A 158 10.63 10.86 -9.79
CA ALA A 158 11.04 10.32 -8.49
C ALA A 158 9.94 9.41 -7.94
N ASN A 159 10.14 8.10 -8.02
CA ASN A 159 9.21 7.13 -7.46
C ASN A 159 9.24 7.11 -5.92
N VAL A 160 8.08 6.90 -5.31
CA VAL A 160 7.93 6.74 -3.86
C VAL A 160 8.10 5.27 -3.48
N GLN A 161 9.08 4.96 -2.63
CA GLN A 161 9.32 3.59 -2.18
C GLN A 161 8.98 3.43 -0.69
N LEU A 162 8.03 2.53 -0.39
CA LEU A 162 7.65 2.13 0.96
C LEU A 162 8.16 0.73 1.27
N ASN A 163 8.81 0.59 2.43
CA ASN A 163 9.19 -0.70 2.98
C ASN A 163 8.24 -1.06 4.12
N LEU A 164 7.50 -2.16 3.97
CA LEU A 164 6.57 -2.67 4.96
C LEU A 164 7.16 -3.90 5.64
N LYS A 165 7.11 -3.92 6.97
CA LYS A 165 7.48 -5.09 7.78
C LYS A 165 6.24 -5.65 8.43
N ALA A 166 5.92 -6.91 8.11
CA ALA A 166 4.74 -7.57 8.63
C ALA A 166 4.94 -8.17 10.02
N TYR A 167 3.87 -8.15 10.79
CA TYR A 167 3.75 -8.74 12.13
C TYR A 167 2.55 -9.68 12.18
N GLU A 168 2.44 -10.43 13.28
CA GLU A 168 1.21 -11.19 13.55
C GLU A 168 0.00 -10.23 13.55
N PRO A 169 -1.14 -10.62 12.93
CA PRO A 169 -2.35 -9.83 12.97
C PRO A 169 -2.83 -9.58 14.41
N ILE A 170 -3.22 -8.33 14.69
CA ILE A 170 -3.83 -7.98 15.98
C ILE A 170 -5.20 -8.65 16.07
N ALA A 171 -6.02 -8.50 15.03
CA ALA A 171 -7.30 -9.19 14.91
C ALA A 171 -7.12 -10.71 14.79
N ASP A 172 -8.22 -11.43 14.95
CA ASP A 172 -8.23 -12.90 14.98
C ASP A 172 -8.35 -13.51 13.57
N VAL A 173 -7.42 -13.10 12.67
CA VAL A 173 -7.38 -13.45 11.25
C VAL A 173 -6.07 -14.18 10.87
N PHE A 174 -5.95 -14.63 9.61
CA PHE A 174 -4.76 -15.32 9.06
C PHE A 174 -4.32 -16.56 9.89
N LYS A 175 -5.29 -17.30 10.41
CA LYS A 175 -5.02 -18.46 11.26
C LYS A 175 -4.69 -19.72 10.46
N LEU A 176 -3.71 -20.44 10.93
CA LEU A 176 -3.51 -21.84 10.58
C LEU A 176 -4.58 -22.72 11.26
N LYS A 177 -4.71 -23.96 10.79
CA LYS A 177 -5.56 -24.97 11.45
C LYS A 177 -5.19 -25.21 12.92
N SER A 178 -3.95 -24.94 13.29
CA SER A 178 -3.47 -24.99 14.68
C SER A 178 -3.90 -23.82 15.55
N GLY A 179 -4.55 -22.80 14.98
CA GLY A 179 -4.92 -21.55 15.67
C GLY A 179 -3.80 -20.50 15.67
N LYS A 180 -2.58 -20.82 15.24
CA LYS A 180 -1.48 -19.84 15.17
C LYS A 180 -1.79 -18.83 14.08
N LYS A 181 -1.64 -17.53 14.39
CA LYS A 181 -1.73 -16.43 13.43
C LYS A 181 -0.43 -16.32 12.63
N MET A 182 -0.55 -15.94 11.37
CA MET A 182 0.59 -15.77 10.47
C MET A 182 0.59 -14.36 9.87
N PRO A 183 1.76 -13.75 9.66
CA PRO A 183 1.86 -12.36 9.19
C PRO A 183 1.48 -12.17 7.72
N TYR A 184 1.48 -13.26 6.93
CA TYR A 184 1.26 -13.24 5.49
C TYR A 184 0.25 -14.29 5.06
N LYS A 185 -0.61 -13.92 4.11
CA LYS A 185 -1.56 -14.82 3.48
C LYS A 185 -1.76 -14.46 2.01
N LYS A 186 -2.03 -15.48 1.19
CA LYS A 186 -2.31 -15.31 -0.25
C LYS A 186 -3.52 -16.11 -0.69
N TRP A 187 -4.18 -15.62 -1.75
CA TRP A 187 -5.34 -16.26 -2.36
C TRP A 187 -5.21 -16.25 -3.88
N ASN A 188 -5.86 -17.22 -4.52
CA ASN A 188 -6.03 -17.27 -5.96
C ASN A 188 -7.52 -17.24 -6.27
N SER A 189 -7.97 -16.26 -7.06
CA SER A 189 -9.40 -16.06 -7.37
C SER A 189 -10.01 -17.19 -8.18
N GLY A 190 -9.22 -17.97 -8.91
CA GLY A 190 -9.67 -19.16 -9.63
C GLY A 190 -9.98 -20.36 -8.72
N SER A 191 -9.68 -20.26 -7.42
CA SER A 191 -10.02 -21.34 -6.49
C SER A 191 -11.52 -21.39 -6.24
N SER A 192 -12.13 -22.57 -6.33
CA SER A 192 -13.55 -22.78 -5.99
C SER A 192 -13.92 -22.45 -4.54
N LYS A 193 -12.93 -22.22 -3.68
CA LYS A 193 -13.10 -21.80 -2.27
C LYS A 193 -12.87 -20.31 -2.06
N PHE A 194 -12.49 -19.59 -3.11
CA PHE A 194 -12.26 -18.16 -3.01
C PHE A 194 -13.58 -17.41 -2.76
N ASP A 195 -13.52 -16.48 -1.85
CA ASP A 195 -14.63 -15.60 -1.50
C ASP A 195 -14.02 -14.23 -1.19
N GLU A 196 -14.22 -13.28 -2.10
CA GLU A 196 -13.60 -11.96 -2.05
C GLU A 196 -14.02 -11.18 -0.80
N ALA A 197 -15.30 -11.22 -0.45
CA ALA A 197 -15.81 -10.54 0.73
C ALA A 197 -15.21 -11.08 2.03
N LYS A 198 -14.96 -12.39 2.11
CA LYS A 198 -14.26 -12.99 3.26
C LYS A 198 -12.78 -12.62 3.27
N MET A 199 -12.12 -12.63 2.10
CA MET A 199 -10.73 -12.19 1.98
C MET A 199 -10.58 -10.76 2.48
N LEU A 200 -11.43 -9.83 2.03
CA LEU A 200 -11.39 -8.42 2.45
C LEU A 200 -11.60 -8.26 3.95
N LYS A 201 -12.52 -9.02 4.56
CA LYS A 201 -12.74 -9.00 6.02
C LYS A 201 -11.56 -9.59 6.82
N GLU A 202 -10.78 -10.48 6.22
CA GLU A 202 -9.57 -11.01 6.87
C GLU A 202 -8.41 -10.02 6.77
N VAL A 203 -8.26 -9.31 5.64
CA VAL A 203 -7.18 -8.34 5.44
C VAL A 203 -7.51 -7.01 6.13
N PHE A 204 -8.77 -6.57 6.03
CA PHE A 204 -9.30 -5.31 6.55
C PHE A 204 -10.46 -5.57 7.53
N PRO A 205 -10.18 -6.07 8.74
CA PRO A 205 -11.23 -6.35 9.72
C PRO A 205 -12.06 -5.09 10.02
N GLY A 206 -13.39 -5.24 10.02
CA GLY A 206 -14.31 -4.11 10.21
C GLY A 206 -14.64 -3.34 8.93
N THR A 207 -14.08 -3.70 7.75
CA THR A 207 -14.52 -3.14 6.47
C THR A 207 -15.96 -3.56 6.15
N THR A 208 -16.70 -2.68 5.48
CA THR A 208 -18.02 -2.97 4.92
C THR A 208 -17.96 -3.39 3.47
N ALA A 209 -16.83 -3.17 2.80
CA ALA A 209 -16.64 -3.52 1.41
C ALA A 209 -16.74 -5.05 1.19
N THR A 210 -17.40 -5.43 0.12
CA THR A 210 -17.61 -6.82 -0.29
C THR A 210 -16.82 -7.19 -1.54
N SER A 211 -16.33 -6.18 -2.26
CA SER A 211 -15.45 -6.35 -3.43
C SER A 211 -14.33 -5.30 -3.45
N VAL A 212 -13.27 -5.60 -4.17
CA VAL A 212 -12.16 -4.67 -4.42
C VAL A 212 -12.65 -3.45 -5.21
N ASP A 213 -13.59 -3.64 -6.11
CA ASP A 213 -14.15 -2.55 -6.93
C ASP A 213 -14.93 -1.51 -6.08
N GLU A 214 -15.57 -1.93 -4.98
CA GLU A 214 -16.19 -0.99 -4.04
C GLU A 214 -15.14 -0.10 -3.36
N ILE A 215 -13.99 -0.65 -3.00
CA ILE A 215 -12.88 0.12 -2.40
C ILE A 215 -12.31 1.11 -3.42
N LEU A 216 -12.10 0.67 -4.67
CA LEU A 216 -11.64 1.52 -5.77
C LEU A 216 -12.57 2.72 -5.98
N GLN A 217 -13.88 2.48 -6.07
CA GLN A 217 -14.86 3.56 -6.24
C GLN A 217 -14.87 4.54 -5.05
N ALA A 218 -14.80 4.04 -3.82
CA ALA A 218 -14.74 4.86 -2.62
C ALA A 218 -13.48 5.73 -2.57
N SER A 219 -12.33 5.21 -3.02
CA SER A 219 -11.06 5.95 -3.07
C SER A 219 -11.10 7.08 -4.10
N THR A 220 -11.66 6.83 -5.29
CA THR A 220 -11.76 7.84 -6.37
C THR A 220 -12.69 9.02 -5.99
N ILE A 221 -13.75 8.79 -5.23
CA ILE A 221 -14.68 9.84 -4.80
C ILE A 221 -14.03 10.78 -3.79
N ASN A 222 -13.17 10.28 -2.90
CA ASN A 222 -12.50 11.08 -1.87
C ASN A 222 -11.48 12.06 -2.47
N THR A 223 -10.78 11.70 -3.52
CA THR A 223 -9.83 12.59 -4.21
C THR A 223 -10.53 13.73 -4.97
N SER A 224 -11.78 13.55 -5.41
CA SER A 224 -12.56 14.58 -6.10
C SER A 224 -13.07 15.69 -5.17
N SER A 225 -13.13 15.48 -3.87
CA SER A 225 -13.69 16.44 -2.89
C SER A 225 -12.66 17.41 -2.31
N THR A 226 -11.35 17.16 -2.47
CA THR A 226 -10.26 18.02 -1.99
C THR A 226 -9.78 19.03 -3.03
N GLY A 227 -10.17 18.91 -4.28
CA GLY A 227 -9.79 19.78 -5.39
C GLY A 227 -10.73 20.97 -5.59
N SER A 228 -10.94 21.87 -4.63
CA SER A 228 -11.46 23.20 -4.89
C SER A 228 -10.34 24.09 -5.46
N ASN A 229 -10.22 24.04 -6.76
CA ASN A 229 -9.35 24.92 -7.54
C ASN A 229 -9.69 26.39 -7.26
N PRO A 230 -8.80 27.26 -6.78
CA PRO A 230 -9.07 28.67 -6.76
C PRO A 230 -9.15 29.17 -8.21
N THR A 231 -10.31 29.67 -8.59
CA THR A 231 -10.57 30.33 -9.87
C THR A 231 -9.49 31.37 -10.14
N SER A 232 -8.59 31.11 -11.08
CA SER A 232 -7.67 32.12 -11.59
C SER A 232 -8.47 33.15 -12.37
N GLU A 233 -8.72 34.31 -11.76
CA GLU A 233 -9.14 35.50 -12.51
C GLU A 233 -8.06 35.82 -13.56
N SER A 234 -8.48 35.74 -14.82
CA SER A 234 -7.66 36.13 -15.96
C SER A 234 -7.40 37.65 -15.90
N GLY A 235 -6.26 38.01 -15.34
CA GLY A 235 -5.72 39.36 -15.48
C GLY A 235 -5.33 39.58 -16.94
N LYS A 236 -6.07 40.46 -17.62
CA LYS A 236 -5.72 40.96 -18.95
C LYS A 236 -4.35 41.65 -18.89
N ASN A 237 -3.33 40.98 -19.37
CA ASN A 237 -2.05 41.65 -19.71
C ASN A 237 -2.30 42.60 -20.89
N LYS A 238 -2.22 43.90 -20.62
CA LYS A 238 -2.02 44.91 -21.66
C LYS A 238 -0.59 44.78 -22.17
N ASP A 239 -0.43 44.52 -23.44
CA ASP A 239 0.85 44.62 -24.15
C ASP A 239 1.39 46.06 -24.02
N PRO A 240 2.71 46.26 -23.76
CA PRO A 240 3.32 47.59 -23.80
C PRO A 240 3.48 48.03 -25.26
N GLU A 241 2.95 49.24 -25.55
CA GLU A 241 3.15 49.93 -26.84
C GLU A 241 4.64 50.11 -27.17
N PRO A 242 5.02 49.94 -28.45
CA PRO A 242 6.40 50.22 -28.89
C PRO A 242 6.72 51.71 -28.89
N PRO A 243 7.98 52.11 -28.57
CA PRO A 243 8.37 53.52 -28.47
C PRO A 243 8.31 54.17 -29.87
N THR A 244 7.58 55.29 -29.93
CA THR A 244 7.58 56.20 -31.12
C THR A 244 8.93 56.86 -31.28
N HIS A 245 9.60 56.61 -32.38
CA HIS A 245 10.76 57.39 -32.85
C HIS A 245 10.32 58.82 -33.19
N LEU A 246 10.79 59.83 -32.44
CA LEU A 246 10.82 61.19 -32.88
C LEU A 246 12.12 61.41 -33.65
N GLY A 247 12.00 61.72 -34.95
CA GLY A 247 13.09 62.19 -35.75
C GLY A 247 13.42 63.65 -35.49
N ASN A 248 14.68 63.93 -35.49
CA ASN A 248 15.30 65.10 -36.16
C ASN A 248 16.78 64.79 -36.34
#